data_8679b0798e178c0958181f13a1285f85
#
_entry.id   8679b0798e178c0958181f13a1285f85
#
_cell.length_a   1.000
_cell.length_b   1.000
_cell.length_c   1.000
_cell.angle_alpha   90.00
_cell.angle_beta   90.00
_cell.angle_gamma   90.00
#
_symmetry.space_group_name_H-M   'P 1'
#
loop_
_entity.id
_entity.type
_entity.pdbx_description
1 polymer ?
#
loop_
_entity_poly.entity_id
_entity_poly.type
_entity_poly.pdbx_seq_one_letter_code
_entity_poly.pdbx_strand_id
1 'polypeptide(L)'
;KVMHETCIPEGTYDIEFRKTGGFHAKYSERYKNAHYGMLHIQDVPNFTYILIHTGNTDEHTSGCLIVGETQQDLDSSKDGFIGSSTVAYKKMYAKVANQLLQGKKVSIEYTTIDKLLDKPAEESDVYEKLQEISGEIKVLNAKLDGKNIT
;
A
#
# COMPACT_ATOMS: atom_id res chain seq x y z
N LYS A 1 16.95 -7.54 5.19
CA LYS A 1 15.73 -8.24 4.81
C LYS A 1 16.03 -9.71 4.53
N VAL A 2 15.25 -10.60 5.11
CA VAL A 2 15.31 -12.05 4.83
C VAL A 2 14.10 -12.39 3.96
N MET A 3 14.33 -13.17 2.89
CA MET A 3 13.27 -13.57 1.96
C MET A 3 12.18 -14.35 2.71
N HIS A 4 10.92 -14.03 2.48
CA HIS A 4 9.74 -14.60 3.13
C HIS A 4 9.57 -14.29 4.64
N GLU A 5 10.51 -13.60 5.30
CA GLU A 5 10.45 -13.46 6.76
C GLU A 5 10.48 -12.01 7.26
N THR A 6 10.93 -11.05 6.45
CA THR A 6 11.12 -9.69 6.93
C THR A 6 10.45 -8.64 6.05
N CYS A 7 9.94 -7.59 6.69
CA CYS A 7 9.41 -6.42 6.00
C CYS A 7 10.50 -5.64 5.24
N ILE A 8 10.08 -4.79 4.32
CA ILE A 8 10.93 -3.76 3.74
C ILE A 8 11.40 -2.85 4.88
N PRO A 9 12.71 -2.56 5.00
CA PRO A 9 13.22 -1.67 6.03
C PRO A 9 12.57 -0.29 5.96
N GLU A 10 12.46 0.38 7.10
CA GLU A 10 12.04 1.78 7.14
C GLU A 10 12.98 2.65 6.30
N GLY A 11 12.41 3.63 5.63
CA GLY A 11 13.14 4.54 4.76
C GLY A 11 12.29 5.05 3.61
N THR A 12 12.86 5.96 2.84
CA THR A 12 12.23 6.50 1.64
C THR A 12 12.93 5.94 0.42
N TYR A 13 12.16 5.37 -0.48
CA TYR A 13 12.64 4.68 -1.68
C TYR A 13 11.99 5.27 -2.92
N ASP A 14 12.75 5.44 -3.98
CA ASP A 14 12.23 5.87 -5.27
C ASP A 14 11.47 4.73 -5.96
N ILE A 15 10.47 5.09 -6.75
CA ILE A 15 9.71 4.14 -7.57
C ILE A 15 9.99 4.43 -9.05
N GLU A 16 10.31 3.38 -9.79
CA GLU A 16 10.49 3.44 -11.24
C GLU A 16 9.74 2.32 -11.95
N PHE A 17 9.57 2.45 -13.27
CA PHE A 17 9.04 1.37 -14.08
C PHE A 17 10.10 0.31 -14.36
N ARG A 18 9.79 -0.95 -14.05
CA ARG A 18 10.52 -2.12 -14.54
C ARG A 18 9.74 -2.78 -15.68
N LYS A 19 10.33 -2.78 -16.87
CA LYS A 19 9.71 -3.29 -18.09
C LYS A 19 10.27 -4.65 -18.54
N THR A 20 10.78 -5.44 -17.60
CA THR A 20 11.37 -6.76 -17.84
C THR A 20 10.97 -7.75 -16.76
N GLY A 21 11.10 -9.05 -17.06
CA GLY A 21 10.84 -10.14 -16.13
C GLY A 21 9.43 -10.70 -16.18
N GLY A 22 9.22 -11.84 -15.50
CA GLY A 22 7.97 -12.61 -15.57
C GLY A 22 6.73 -11.86 -15.04
N PHE A 23 6.89 -11.05 -14.00
CA PHE A 23 5.79 -10.19 -13.50
C PHE A 23 5.37 -9.16 -14.54
N HIS A 24 6.33 -8.51 -15.22
CA HIS A 24 6.01 -7.57 -16.27
C HIS A 24 5.24 -8.24 -17.41
N ALA A 25 5.70 -9.41 -17.88
CA ALA A 25 5.02 -10.17 -18.93
C ALA A 25 3.58 -10.53 -18.54
N LYS A 26 3.40 -11.10 -17.33
CA LYS A 26 2.09 -11.47 -16.78
C LYS A 26 1.13 -10.27 -16.67
N TYR A 27 1.63 -9.13 -16.21
CA TYR A 27 0.80 -7.93 -16.04
C TYR A 27 0.52 -7.22 -17.37
N SER A 28 1.44 -7.27 -18.32
CA SER A 28 1.22 -6.79 -19.68
C SER A 28 0.10 -7.57 -20.38
N GLU A 29 0.07 -8.88 -20.23
CA GLU A 29 -1.01 -9.72 -20.76
C GLU A 29 -2.35 -9.41 -20.07
N ARG A 30 -2.33 -9.28 -18.73
CA ARG A 30 -3.54 -9.08 -17.91
C ARG A 30 -4.17 -7.70 -18.11
N TYR A 31 -3.35 -6.65 -18.17
CA TYR A 31 -3.82 -5.26 -18.17
C TYR A 31 -3.60 -4.54 -19.51
N LYS A 32 -2.92 -5.18 -20.45
CA LYS A 32 -2.70 -4.68 -21.82
C LYS A 32 -2.22 -3.22 -21.84
N ASN A 33 -2.95 -2.35 -22.54
CA ASN A 33 -2.59 -0.94 -22.74
C ASN A 33 -2.60 -0.10 -21.44
N ALA A 34 -3.12 -0.63 -20.33
CA ALA A 34 -3.10 0.03 -19.03
C ALA A 34 -1.84 -0.27 -18.22
N HIS A 35 -0.94 -1.15 -18.71
CA HIS A 35 0.28 -1.53 -18.03
C HIS A 35 1.52 -0.98 -18.76
N TYR A 36 2.24 -0.08 -18.13
CA TYR A 36 3.46 0.55 -18.66
C TYR A 36 4.74 -0.09 -18.15
N GLY A 37 4.68 -0.80 -17.06
CA GLY A 37 5.79 -1.49 -16.37
C GLY A 37 5.37 -1.83 -14.95
N MET A 38 6.08 -2.76 -14.30
CA MET A 38 5.92 -3.01 -12.88
C MET A 38 6.45 -1.81 -12.08
N LEU A 39 5.75 -1.44 -11.00
CA LEU A 39 6.28 -0.46 -10.05
C LEU A 39 7.40 -1.14 -9.25
N HIS A 40 8.62 -0.67 -9.41
CA HIS A 40 9.84 -1.19 -8.82
C HIS A 40 10.35 -0.21 -7.77
N ILE A 41 10.44 -0.65 -6.52
CA ILE A 41 10.99 0.10 -5.40
C ILE A 41 12.50 -0.05 -5.45
N GLN A 42 13.21 1.07 -5.62
CA GLN A 42 14.64 1.11 -5.86
C GLN A 42 15.45 0.98 -4.56
N ASP A 43 16.64 0.43 -4.67
CA ASP A 43 17.69 0.46 -3.64
C ASP A 43 17.28 -0.07 -2.26
N VAL A 44 16.34 -1.02 -2.21
CA VAL A 44 15.99 -1.69 -0.95
C VAL A 44 17.17 -2.53 -0.48
N PRO A 45 17.73 -2.29 0.73
CA PRO A 45 18.90 -3.01 1.23
C PRO A 45 18.73 -4.53 1.17
N ASN A 46 19.74 -5.22 0.60
CA ASN A 46 19.80 -6.67 0.42
C ASN A 46 18.74 -7.28 -0.53
N PHE A 47 18.03 -6.45 -1.32
CA PHE A 47 17.06 -6.91 -2.31
C PHE A 47 17.18 -6.14 -3.62
N THR A 48 17.25 -6.87 -4.73
CA THR A 48 17.44 -6.27 -6.04
C THR A 48 16.12 -5.89 -6.73
N TYR A 49 15.05 -6.64 -6.48
CA TYR A 49 13.79 -6.48 -7.21
C TYR A 49 12.59 -6.52 -6.27
N ILE A 50 12.33 -5.43 -5.57
CA ILE A 50 11.09 -5.26 -4.81
C ILE A 50 10.06 -4.59 -5.71
N LEU A 51 9.03 -5.35 -6.07
CA LEU A 51 7.92 -4.87 -6.90
C LEU A 51 6.68 -4.63 -6.05
N ILE A 52 5.80 -3.78 -6.54
CA ILE A 52 4.44 -3.67 -6.00
C ILE A 52 3.53 -4.51 -6.90
N HIS A 53 2.80 -5.45 -6.30
CA HIS A 53 1.92 -6.35 -7.05
C HIS A 53 0.67 -6.74 -6.27
N THR A 54 -0.22 -7.48 -6.91
CA THR A 54 -1.44 -8.01 -6.27
C THR A 54 -1.16 -9.32 -5.57
N GLY A 55 -1.83 -9.56 -4.45
CA GLY A 55 -1.77 -10.78 -3.66
C GLY A 55 -2.66 -10.65 -2.44
N ASN A 56 -2.86 -11.74 -1.70
CA ASN A 56 -3.73 -11.76 -0.53
C ASN A 56 -3.02 -12.26 0.73
N THR A 57 -2.05 -13.13 0.59
CA THR A 57 -1.30 -13.76 1.70
C THR A 57 0.21 -13.64 1.46
N ASP A 58 0.99 -13.98 2.45
CA ASP A 58 2.44 -14.08 2.40
C ASP A 58 2.94 -15.06 1.33
N GLU A 59 2.21 -16.16 1.09
CA GLU A 59 2.51 -17.12 0.01
C GLU A 59 2.49 -16.49 -1.39
N HIS A 60 1.80 -15.36 -1.56
CA HIS A 60 1.76 -14.63 -2.82
C HIS A 60 2.96 -13.70 -3.05
N THR A 61 3.90 -13.64 -2.10
CA THR A 61 5.07 -12.78 -2.22
C THR A 61 6.32 -13.42 -1.63
N SER A 62 7.46 -13.14 -2.23
CA SER A 62 8.79 -13.48 -1.69
C SER A 62 9.46 -12.27 -1.06
N GLY A 63 8.67 -11.27 -0.66
CA GLY A 63 9.13 -10.03 -0.04
C GLY A 63 8.86 -8.77 -0.86
N CYS A 64 8.14 -8.87 -1.96
CA CYS A 64 7.56 -7.72 -2.66
C CYS A 64 6.39 -7.13 -1.86
N LEU A 65 6.00 -5.90 -2.18
CA LEU A 65 4.87 -5.24 -1.54
C LEU A 65 3.55 -5.69 -2.16
N ILE A 66 2.65 -6.20 -1.33
CA ILE A 66 1.25 -6.43 -1.67
C ILE A 66 0.42 -5.27 -1.11
N VAL A 67 -0.51 -4.75 -1.90
CA VAL A 67 -1.43 -3.69 -1.50
C VAL A 67 -2.88 -4.18 -1.48
N GLY A 68 -3.70 -3.63 -0.60
CA GLY A 68 -5.12 -3.96 -0.49
C GLY A 68 -5.93 -2.83 0.14
N GLU A 69 -7.25 -2.96 0.10
CA GLU A 69 -8.17 -2.00 0.73
C GLU A 69 -8.51 -2.40 2.17
N THR A 70 -8.35 -3.68 2.51
CA THR A 70 -8.64 -4.20 3.85
C THR A 70 -7.54 -5.11 4.34
N GLN A 71 -7.39 -5.17 5.65
CA GLN A 71 -6.57 -6.14 6.36
C GLN A 71 -7.50 -7.02 7.20
N GLN A 72 -7.27 -8.33 7.20
CA GLN A 72 -8.04 -9.32 7.94
C GLN A 72 -7.07 -10.29 8.64
N ASP A 73 -7.60 -11.03 9.61
CA ASP A 73 -6.82 -12.02 10.35
C ASP A 73 -5.56 -11.44 10.98
N LEU A 74 -5.71 -10.29 11.65
CA LEU A 74 -4.62 -9.55 12.30
C LEU A 74 -4.16 -10.18 13.64
N ASP A 75 -4.64 -11.35 13.99
CA ASP A 75 -4.16 -12.14 15.12
C ASP A 75 -2.73 -12.59 14.85
N SER A 76 -1.83 -12.39 15.80
CA SER A 76 -0.41 -12.76 15.69
C SER A 76 -0.16 -14.25 15.48
N SER A 77 -1.17 -15.11 15.68
CA SER A 77 -1.13 -16.54 15.39
C SER A 77 -1.49 -16.89 13.95
N LYS A 78 -1.81 -15.92 13.11
CA LYS A 78 -2.23 -16.09 11.71
C LYS A 78 -1.36 -15.30 10.76
N ASP A 79 -1.24 -15.76 9.53
CA ASP A 79 -0.42 -15.14 8.50
C ASP A 79 -1.02 -13.84 7.93
N GLY A 80 -2.23 -13.45 8.37
CA GLY A 80 -2.92 -12.28 7.88
C GLY A 80 -3.50 -12.44 6.47
N PHE A 81 -4.41 -11.54 6.10
CA PHE A 81 -5.02 -11.53 4.77
C PHE A 81 -5.23 -10.09 4.28
N ILE A 82 -4.85 -9.84 3.04
CA ILE A 82 -5.05 -8.56 2.34
C ILE A 82 -6.25 -8.69 1.40
N GLY A 83 -7.32 -7.94 1.69
CA GLY A 83 -8.54 -7.93 0.89
C GLY A 83 -8.53 -6.90 -0.22
N SER A 84 -9.32 -7.15 -1.28
CA SER A 84 -9.50 -6.24 -2.42
C SER A 84 -8.20 -5.77 -3.09
N SER A 85 -7.16 -6.62 -3.10
CA SER A 85 -5.82 -6.28 -3.55
C SER A 85 -5.79 -5.79 -5.01
N THR A 86 -6.54 -6.42 -5.91
CA THR A 86 -6.60 -6.00 -7.32
C THR A 86 -7.20 -4.60 -7.48
N VAL A 87 -8.20 -4.26 -6.68
CA VAL A 87 -8.85 -2.93 -6.72
C VAL A 87 -7.89 -1.87 -6.21
N ALA A 88 -7.28 -2.10 -5.05
CA ALA A 88 -6.27 -1.21 -4.47
C ALA A 88 -5.09 -0.99 -5.43
N TYR A 89 -4.58 -2.08 -6.01
CA TYR A 89 -3.48 -2.01 -6.97
C TYR A 89 -3.82 -1.13 -8.17
N LYS A 90 -4.98 -1.33 -8.79
CA LYS A 90 -5.39 -0.53 -9.96
C LYS A 90 -5.52 0.95 -9.64
N LYS A 91 -6.12 1.30 -8.49
CA LYS A 91 -6.26 2.69 -8.03
C LYS A 91 -4.90 3.34 -7.79
N MET A 92 -4.02 2.67 -7.06
CA MET A 92 -2.68 3.16 -6.77
C MET A 92 -1.84 3.25 -8.06
N TYR A 93 -1.83 2.17 -8.86
CA TYR A 93 -1.05 2.10 -10.10
C TYR A 93 -1.40 3.24 -11.05
N ALA A 94 -2.68 3.55 -11.25
CA ALA A 94 -3.11 4.64 -12.12
C ALA A 94 -2.54 5.99 -11.68
N LYS A 95 -2.51 6.27 -10.37
CA LYS A 95 -1.96 7.52 -9.81
C LYS A 95 -0.44 7.57 -9.99
N VAL A 96 0.28 6.54 -9.58
CA VAL A 96 1.75 6.47 -9.63
C VAL A 96 2.25 6.49 -11.08
N ALA A 97 1.67 5.64 -11.94
CA ALA A 97 2.04 5.55 -13.35
C ALA A 97 1.85 6.89 -14.07
N ASN A 98 0.76 7.60 -13.80
CA ASN A 98 0.53 8.92 -14.39
C ASN A 98 1.63 9.93 -14.02
N GLN A 99 2.11 9.94 -12.78
CA GLN A 99 3.21 10.81 -12.37
C GLN A 99 4.54 10.41 -13.04
N LEU A 100 4.85 9.12 -13.05
CA LEU A 100 6.06 8.61 -13.70
C LEU A 100 6.08 8.88 -15.21
N LEU A 101 4.94 8.74 -15.91
CA LEU A 101 4.81 9.03 -17.34
C LEU A 101 4.99 10.51 -17.65
N GLN A 102 4.70 11.41 -16.69
CA GLN A 102 4.99 12.84 -16.79
C GLN A 102 6.45 13.18 -16.46
N GLY A 103 7.31 12.19 -16.20
CA GLY A 103 8.71 12.40 -15.83
C GLY A 103 8.90 12.90 -14.39
N LYS A 104 7.88 12.82 -13.55
CA LYS A 104 7.98 13.22 -12.15
C LYS A 104 8.61 12.12 -11.31
N LYS A 105 9.40 12.54 -10.32
CA LYS A 105 9.91 11.62 -9.29
C LYS A 105 8.78 11.21 -8.36
N VAL A 106 8.67 9.91 -8.08
CA VAL A 106 7.73 9.33 -7.13
C VAL A 106 8.52 8.50 -6.14
N SER A 107 8.22 8.65 -4.87
CA SER A 107 8.83 7.87 -3.79
C SER A 107 7.79 7.25 -2.89
N ILE A 108 8.19 6.21 -2.16
CA ILE A 108 7.41 5.56 -1.11
C ILE A 108 8.20 5.63 0.19
N GLU A 109 7.53 6.05 1.27
CA GLU A 109 8.09 6.03 2.62
C GLU A 109 7.54 4.84 3.39
N TYR A 110 8.43 4.06 4.01
CA TYR A 110 8.12 3.02 4.97
C TYR A 110 8.46 3.50 6.36
N THR A 111 7.48 3.50 7.24
CA THR A 111 7.64 3.93 8.64
C THR A 111 6.74 3.08 9.55
N THR A 112 7.02 3.08 10.85
CA THR A 112 6.14 2.44 11.83
C THR A 112 4.94 3.34 12.15
N ILE A 113 3.83 2.70 12.56
CA ILE A 113 2.63 3.42 13.00
C ILE A 113 2.94 4.37 14.14
N ASP A 114 3.79 3.95 15.10
CA ASP A 114 4.17 4.79 16.23
C ASP A 114 4.84 6.09 15.78
N LYS A 115 5.75 6.02 14.83
CA LYS A 115 6.40 7.22 14.26
C LYS A 115 5.43 8.11 13.47
N LEU A 116 4.39 7.52 12.86
CA LEU A 116 3.35 8.30 12.20
C LEU A 116 2.48 9.05 13.21
N LEU A 117 2.17 8.43 14.35
CA LEU A 117 1.37 9.03 15.41
C LEU A 117 2.14 10.11 16.20
N ASP A 118 3.46 10.00 16.27
CA ASP A 118 4.35 10.97 16.93
C ASP A 118 4.69 12.19 16.05
N LYS A 119 4.35 12.17 14.76
CA LYS A 119 4.51 13.35 13.89
C LYS A 119 3.52 14.45 14.31
N PRO A 120 3.98 15.71 14.48
CA PRO A 120 3.08 16.81 14.78
C PRO A 120 2.03 16.99 13.66
N ALA A 121 0.81 17.30 14.05
CA ALA A 121 -0.38 17.34 13.21
C ALA A 121 -0.27 18.24 11.95
N GLU A 122 0.70 19.13 11.90
CA GLU A 122 0.90 20.10 10.81
C GLU A 122 1.56 19.52 9.54
N GLU A 123 2.09 18.28 9.59
CA GLU A 123 2.82 17.70 8.44
C GLU A 123 2.14 16.50 7.77
N SER A 124 0.96 16.09 8.17
CA SER A 124 0.38 14.82 7.72
C SER A 124 -1.06 14.96 7.23
N ASP A 125 -1.29 14.97 5.90
CA ASP A 125 -2.60 14.74 5.26
C ASP A 125 -3.33 13.49 5.81
N VAL A 126 -2.58 12.53 6.37
CA VAL A 126 -3.09 11.30 6.98
C VAL A 126 -3.69 11.59 8.36
N TYR A 127 -3.08 12.48 9.14
CA TYR A 127 -3.58 12.84 10.46
C TYR A 127 -4.87 13.65 10.36
N GLU A 128 -4.97 14.58 9.40
CA GLU A 128 -6.21 15.31 9.12
C GLU A 128 -7.34 14.36 8.72
N LYS A 129 -7.06 13.42 7.81
CA LYS A 129 -8.04 12.40 7.39
C LYS A 129 -8.44 11.45 8.52
N LEU A 130 -7.55 11.08 9.41
CA LEU A 130 -7.86 10.27 10.59
C LEU A 130 -8.72 11.06 11.60
N GLN A 131 -8.51 12.36 11.74
CA GLN A 131 -9.34 13.24 12.55
C GLN A 131 -10.74 13.42 11.94
N GLU A 132 -10.84 13.59 10.62
CA GLU A 132 -12.12 13.65 9.90
C GLU A 132 -12.94 12.37 10.10
N ILE A 133 -12.32 11.20 9.86
CA ILE A 133 -12.96 9.88 10.06
C ILE A 133 -13.38 9.68 11.52
N SER A 134 -12.55 10.07 12.48
CA SER A 134 -12.87 10.01 13.90
C SER A 134 -14.03 10.93 14.27
N GLY A 135 -14.11 12.10 13.64
CA GLY A 135 -15.24 13.05 13.79
C GLY A 135 -16.54 12.47 13.23
N GLU A 136 -16.50 11.87 12.04
CA GLU A 136 -17.66 11.23 11.42
C GLU A 136 -18.18 10.03 12.23
N ILE A 137 -17.30 9.22 12.79
CA ILE A 137 -17.65 8.10 13.68
C ILE A 137 -18.36 8.62 14.95
N LYS A 138 -17.88 9.71 15.56
CA LYS A 138 -18.53 10.32 16.73
C LYS A 138 -19.94 10.82 16.40
N VAL A 139 -20.12 11.46 15.24
CA VAL A 139 -21.42 11.95 14.78
C VAL A 139 -22.38 10.79 14.47
N LEU A 140 -21.89 9.72 13.87
CA LEU A 140 -22.68 8.51 13.60
C LEU A 140 -23.10 7.80 14.89
N ASN A 141 -22.22 7.68 15.86
CA ASN A 141 -22.53 7.09 17.16
C ASN A 141 -23.55 7.95 17.92
N ALA A 142 -23.42 9.26 17.93
CA ALA A 142 -24.40 10.15 18.55
C ALA A 142 -25.80 10.06 17.89
N LYS A 143 -25.88 9.84 16.57
CA LYS A 143 -27.12 9.60 15.84
C LYS A 143 -27.73 8.24 16.14
N LEU A 144 -26.94 7.23 16.41
CA LEU A 144 -27.39 5.89 16.81
C LEU A 144 -27.93 5.89 18.22
N ASP A 145 -27.25 6.57 19.15
CA ASP A 145 -27.68 6.70 20.54
C ASP A 145 -28.96 7.55 20.65
N GLY A 146 -29.16 8.56 19.79
CA GLY A 146 -30.39 9.36 19.74
C GLY A 146 -31.61 8.64 19.12
N LYS A 147 -31.44 7.49 18.49
CA LYS A 147 -32.54 6.66 17.95
C LYS A 147 -33.07 5.60 18.93
N ASN A 148 -32.47 5.45 20.09
CA ASN A 148 -32.90 4.51 21.12
C ASN A 148 -33.78 5.14 22.22
N ILE A 149 -34.35 6.30 21.97
CA ILE A 149 -35.32 6.92 22.89
C ILE A 149 -36.63 7.17 22.12
N THR A 150 -37.35 6.10 21.86
CA THR A 150 -38.81 6.06 21.76
C THR A 150 -39.32 4.64 21.95
#